data_d90b4733bd86d061958597e9a907c4aa
#
_entry.id   d90b4733bd86d061958597e9a907c4aa
#
_cell.length_a   1.000
_cell.length_b   1.000
_cell.length_c   1.000
_cell.angle_alpha   90.00
_cell.angle_beta   90.00
_cell.angle_gamma   90.00
#
_symmetry.space_group_name_H-M   'P 1'
#
loop_
_entity.id
_entity.type
_entity.pdbx_description
1 polymer ?
#
loop_
_entity_poly.entity_id
_entity_poly.type
_entity_poly.pdbx_seq_one_letter_code
_entity_poly.pdbx_strand_id
1 'polypeptide(L)'
;QYMGEGRMPNFKALGEEGHFSPLGTSCPSISPVAWSSYATGVDASRHNIYDFLTRDPCSYLPILSSSETGTVPRTLNLGFAKVPFGSKAVYRILQKSQPFWKLLGANRVWSSIIRVPITFPPQKFKNGTLLAGMCVPDIQGTQGSFSFYSTKDRPSDSHIGGQQYRVTRRSDTISSMLTGPPGKDGAKMKSPFEVVFDDETRRAKITVGDETVEVGPKEYTPWLKVPFDGVTGIARLYIQTWDENATEIYCTPINLDPDSPAMPISHPFVYAIYLAKTQGPYATLGLAEDTWALNERVIDEEAFLKQAWLIFEERKRQLWDVVEKTKRGFVTVVFDTTDRISHMFYRYLDPDHPANEGKDTETHKDVIPELYGKMDDFLGEIREKLDDDTLLMVISDHGFTNFRRGVNINSWLRDEGYLVLKEGKSTSGDYFADVDWEKTRAFTLGLTG
;
A
#
# COMPACT_ATOMS: atom_id res chain seq x y z
N GLN A 1 -10.05 -26.51 0.55
CA GLN A 1 -11.38 -26.60 -0.05
C GLN A 1 -11.28 -26.59 -1.59
N TYR A 2 -10.86 -25.48 -2.26
CA TYR A 2 -10.85 -25.33 -3.73
C TYR A 2 -9.97 -26.36 -4.47
N MET A 3 -8.85 -26.80 -3.88
CA MET A 3 -8.07 -27.92 -4.42
C MET A 3 -8.87 -29.21 -4.46
N GLY A 4 -9.65 -29.50 -3.39
CA GLY A 4 -10.52 -30.68 -3.33
C GLY A 4 -11.71 -30.62 -4.29
N GLU A 5 -12.17 -29.43 -4.64
CA GLU A 5 -13.25 -29.18 -5.60
C GLU A 5 -12.76 -29.14 -7.07
N GLY A 6 -11.46 -29.31 -7.29
CA GLY A 6 -10.86 -29.27 -8.64
C GLY A 6 -10.69 -27.88 -9.25
N ARG A 7 -10.92 -26.82 -8.46
CA ARG A 7 -10.77 -25.43 -8.91
C ARG A 7 -9.33 -24.91 -8.88
N MET A 8 -8.42 -25.65 -8.26
CA MET A 8 -7.00 -25.29 -8.11
C MET A 8 -6.11 -26.51 -8.45
N PRO A 9 -6.08 -26.94 -9.71
CA PRO A 9 -5.32 -28.11 -10.13
C PRO A 9 -3.80 -27.94 -10.02
N ASN A 10 -3.26 -26.73 -10.24
CA ASN A 10 -1.81 -26.47 -10.18
C ASN A 10 -1.29 -26.48 -8.73
N PHE A 11 -2.04 -25.91 -7.78
CA PHE A 11 -1.73 -26.01 -6.35
C PHE A 11 -1.85 -27.44 -5.86
N LYS A 12 -2.87 -28.18 -6.33
CA LYS A 12 -3.04 -29.58 -6.01
C LYS A 12 -1.84 -30.41 -6.48
N ALA A 13 -1.44 -30.25 -7.74
CA ALA A 13 -0.29 -30.94 -8.31
C ALA A 13 1.02 -30.59 -7.58
N LEU A 14 1.25 -29.31 -7.28
CA LEU A 14 2.41 -28.88 -6.50
C LEU A 14 2.44 -29.54 -5.11
N GLY A 15 1.28 -29.67 -4.46
CA GLY A 15 1.17 -30.33 -3.15
C GLY A 15 1.37 -31.87 -3.21
N GLU A 16 1.01 -32.49 -4.31
CA GLU A 16 1.20 -33.96 -4.54
C GLU A 16 2.65 -34.29 -4.92
N GLU A 17 3.31 -33.42 -5.68
CA GLU A 17 4.72 -33.59 -6.07
C GLU A 17 5.68 -33.19 -4.95
N GLY A 18 5.28 -32.22 -4.10
CA GLY A 18 6.08 -31.67 -3.02
C GLY A 18 5.49 -31.92 -1.64
N HIS A 19 5.37 -30.88 -0.87
CA HIS A 19 4.77 -30.93 0.46
C HIS A 19 3.80 -29.75 0.68
N PHE A 20 2.61 -30.05 1.17
CA PHE A 20 1.63 -29.04 1.58
C PHE A 20 1.28 -29.22 3.05
N SER A 21 1.44 -28.17 3.85
CA SER A 21 1.06 -28.18 5.26
C SER A 21 0.60 -26.81 5.73
N PRO A 22 -0.24 -26.72 6.77
CA PRO A 22 -0.53 -25.47 7.43
C PRO A 22 0.76 -24.85 7.98
N LEU A 23 0.94 -23.55 7.74
CA LEU A 23 2.00 -22.76 8.31
C LEU A 23 1.45 -22.00 9.52
N GLY A 24 2.04 -22.20 10.71
CA GLY A 24 1.72 -21.42 11.89
C GLY A 24 2.10 -19.95 11.69
N THR A 25 1.17 -19.05 11.95
CA THR A 25 1.45 -17.61 11.86
C THR A 25 2.19 -17.09 13.09
N SER A 26 2.67 -15.84 13.00
CA SER A 26 3.33 -15.15 14.11
C SER A 26 2.36 -14.78 15.24
N CYS A 27 2.91 -14.38 16.38
CA CYS A 27 2.15 -13.79 17.47
C CYS A 27 2.69 -12.37 17.78
N PRO A 28 1.86 -11.32 17.58
CA PRO A 28 0.51 -11.30 16.98
C PRO A 28 0.46 -11.77 15.53
N SER A 29 -0.73 -12.24 15.10
CA SER A 29 -0.98 -12.73 13.73
C SER A 29 -1.34 -11.56 12.80
N ILE A 30 -0.36 -10.72 12.49
CA ILE A 30 -0.53 -9.54 11.64
C ILE A 30 0.66 -9.40 10.69
N SER A 31 0.42 -8.95 9.46
CA SER A 31 1.41 -8.92 8.38
C SER A 31 2.76 -8.32 8.75
N PRO A 32 2.88 -7.15 9.43
CA PRO A 32 4.19 -6.61 9.80
C PRO A 32 5.03 -7.55 10.65
N VAL A 33 4.40 -8.31 11.55
CA VAL A 33 5.06 -9.26 12.45
C VAL A 33 5.47 -10.51 11.70
N ALA A 34 4.55 -11.08 10.93
CA ALA A 34 4.80 -12.30 10.15
C ALA A 34 5.91 -12.09 9.11
N TRP A 35 5.85 -10.99 8.34
CA TRP A 35 6.88 -10.68 7.34
C TRP A 35 8.23 -10.29 7.96
N SER A 36 8.21 -9.67 9.16
CA SER A 36 9.46 -9.43 9.89
C SER A 36 10.08 -10.74 10.38
N SER A 37 9.25 -11.68 10.85
CA SER A 37 9.70 -13.03 11.23
C SER A 37 10.23 -13.80 10.02
N TYR A 38 9.53 -13.74 8.87
CA TYR A 38 10.02 -14.29 7.61
C TYR A 38 11.40 -13.73 7.23
N ALA A 39 11.52 -12.40 7.23
CA ALA A 39 12.75 -11.75 6.81
C ALA A 39 13.95 -12.05 7.71
N THR A 40 13.74 -12.22 9.02
CA THR A 40 14.81 -12.30 10.00
C THR A 40 15.02 -13.68 10.61
N GLY A 41 14.07 -14.60 10.44
CA GLY A 41 14.11 -15.93 11.06
C GLY A 41 13.96 -15.92 12.59
N VAL A 42 13.42 -14.82 13.16
CA VAL A 42 13.23 -14.67 14.61
C VAL A 42 11.84 -14.11 14.89
N ASP A 43 11.38 -14.23 16.13
CA ASP A 43 10.09 -13.73 16.58
C ASP A 43 10.10 -12.22 16.93
N ALA A 44 8.91 -11.68 17.26
CA ALA A 44 8.70 -10.26 17.57
C ALA A 44 9.58 -9.76 18.73
N SER A 45 9.92 -10.60 19.71
CA SER A 45 10.77 -10.22 20.83
C SER A 45 12.19 -9.82 20.40
N ARG A 46 12.63 -10.34 19.25
CA ARG A 46 13.97 -10.09 18.69
C ARG A 46 13.96 -9.07 17.55
N HIS A 47 12.99 -9.13 16.62
CA HIS A 47 12.93 -8.16 15.54
C HIS A 47 12.20 -6.85 15.91
N ASN A 48 11.53 -6.78 17.06
CA ASN A 48 10.91 -5.59 17.66
C ASN A 48 9.75 -4.98 16.83
N ILE A 49 9.10 -5.76 15.99
CA ILE A 49 7.89 -5.36 15.27
C ILE A 49 6.72 -6.17 15.85
N TYR A 50 5.75 -5.48 16.43
CA TYR A 50 4.59 -6.10 17.08
C TYR A 50 3.27 -5.75 16.41
N ASP A 51 3.24 -4.69 15.57
CA ASP A 51 2.09 -4.18 14.86
C ASP A 51 2.56 -3.17 13.79
N PHE A 52 1.65 -2.60 13.01
CA PHE A 52 1.92 -1.43 12.15
C PHE A 52 2.34 -0.20 12.95
N LEU A 53 1.75 -0.04 14.12
CA LEU A 53 2.05 1.06 15.02
C LEU A 53 2.79 0.57 16.26
N THR A 54 3.58 1.44 16.83
CA THR A 54 4.15 1.30 18.15
C THR A 54 3.97 2.58 18.94
N ARG A 55 4.20 2.51 20.23
CA ARG A 55 4.08 3.67 21.12
C ARG A 55 5.42 4.37 21.26
N ASP A 56 5.44 5.68 21.05
CA ASP A 56 6.55 6.51 21.50
C ASP A 56 6.58 6.52 23.04
N PRO A 57 7.67 6.04 23.68
CA PRO A 57 7.72 5.96 25.13
C PRO A 57 7.72 7.32 25.84
N CYS A 58 8.05 8.41 25.12
CA CYS A 58 8.11 9.75 25.70
C CYS A 58 6.75 10.48 25.65
N SER A 59 6.06 10.39 24.52
CA SER A 59 4.78 11.09 24.30
C SER A 59 3.56 10.19 24.46
N TYR A 60 3.73 8.88 24.51
CA TYR A 60 2.69 7.84 24.43
C TYR A 60 1.91 7.81 23.11
N LEU A 61 2.23 8.69 22.19
CA LEU A 61 1.54 8.78 20.90
C LEU A 61 1.91 7.60 19.98
N PRO A 62 1.00 7.23 19.06
CA PRO A 62 1.28 6.20 18.08
C PRO A 62 2.30 6.71 17.05
N ILE A 63 3.26 5.85 16.73
CA ILE A 63 4.25 6.05 15.66
C ILE A 63 4.32 4.77 14.82
N LEU A 64 4.80 4.88 13.57
CA LEU A 64 5.03 3.68 12.76
C LEU A 64 6.07 2.77 13.41
N SER A 65 5.78 1.48 13.44
CA SER A 65 6.70 0.48 14.01
C SER A 65 7.86 0.13 13.07
N SER A 66 7.63 0.27 11.76
CA SER A 66 8.55 -0.20 10.71
C SER A 66 9.72 0.75 10.44
N SER A 67 9.44 2.05 10.44
CA SER A 67 10.43 3.05 10.06
C SER A 67 10.15 4.40 10.69
N GLU A 68 11.20 5.18 10.84
CA GLU A 68 11.10 6.59 11.20
C GLU A 68 11.75 7.46 10.13
N THR A 69 11.21 8.67 10.00
CA THR A 69 11.78 9.72 9.17
C THR A 69 12.23 10.86 10.05
N GLY A 70 13.42 11.38 9.79
CA GLY A 70 13.97 12.50 10.54
C GLY A 70 14.80 13.41 9.64
N THR A 71 15.26 14.51 10.18
CA THR A 71 16.19 15.41 9.51
C THR A 71 17.46 15.53 10.33
N VAL A 72 18.60 15.44 9.66
CA VAL A 72 19.90 15.72 10.28
C VAL A 72 20.54 16.94 9.60
N PRO A 73 21.18 17.83 10.35
CA PRO A 73 21.94 18.93 9.76
C PRO A 73 23.02 18.41 8.82
N ARG A 74 23.12 19.00 7.62
CA ARG A 74 24.31 18.85 6.80
C ARG A 74 25.39 19.71 7.39
N THR A 75 26.58 19.15 7.60
CA THR A 75 27.73 19.91 8.09
C THR A 75 28.84 19.90 7.07
N LEU A 76 29.37 21.06 6.75
CA LEU A 76 30.63 21.19 6.02
C LEU A 76 31.76 21.10 7.03
N ASN A 77 32.61 20.12 6.85
CA ASN A 77 33.84 19.96 7.71
C ASN A 77 34.97 20.74 7.06
N LEU A 78 35.33 21.87 7.65
CA LEU A 78 36.45 22.72 7.19
C LEU A 78 37.76 22.38 7.85
N GLY A 79 37.90 21.23 8.56
CA GLY A 79 39.08 20.79 9.27
C GLY A 79 39.20 21.42 10.68
N PHE A 80 38.93 22.71 10.82
CA PHE A 80 38.97 23.44 12.09
C PHE A 80 37.58 23.73 12.66
N ALA A 81 36.52 23.61 11.84
CA ALA A 81 35.11 23.83 12.26
C ALA A 81 34.15 22.98 11.46
N LYS A 82 33.03 22.56 12.08
CA LYS A 82 31.88 21.99 11.42
C LYS A 82 30.80 23.05 11.29
N VAL A 83 30.53 23.52 10.07
CA VAL A 83 29.52 24.54 9.79
C VAL A 83 28.27 23.85 9.28
N PRO A 84 27.12 23.97 9.97
CA PRO A 84 25.85 23.43 9.47
C PRO A 84 25.37 24.23 8.26
N PHE A 85 24.94 23.52 7.20
CA PHE A 85 24.30 24.12 6.04
C PHE A 85 23.12 23.26 5.58
N GLY A 86 21.91 23.74 5.81
CA GLY A 86 20.69 22.99 5.46
C GLY A 86 20.51 21.69 6.26
N SER A 87 19.54 20.88 5.84
CA SER A 87 19.24 19.60 6.45
C SER A 87 19.15 18.50 5.39
N LYS A 88 19.33 17.24 5.82
CA LYS A 88 19.15 16.05 5.01
C LYS A 88 18.09 15.17 5.65
N ALA A 89 17.10 14.73 4.87
CA ALA A 89 16.18 13.70 5.31
C ALA A 89 16.93 12.38 5.57
N VAL A 90 16.63 11.75 6.68
CA VAL A 90 17.15 10.44 7.07
C VAL A 90 15.96 9.53 7.31
N TYR A 91 16.02 8.37 6.69
CA TYR A 91 15.04 7.30 6.84
C TYR A 91 15.72 6.14 7.56
N ARG A 92 15.15 5.66 8.63
CA ARG A 92 15.69 4.56 9.42
C ARG A 92 14.66 3.46 9.61
N ILE A 93 15.03 2.22 9.29
CA ILE A 93 14.22 1.06 9.62
C ILE A 93 14.33 0.78 11.13
N LEU A 94 13.21 0.49 11.77
CA LEU A 94 13.13 0.21 13.22
C LEU A 94 13.20 -1.29 13.52
N GLN A 95 12.96 -2.13 12.50
CA GLN A 95 13.14 -3.58 12.63
C GLN A 95 14.58 -3.88 13.09
N LYS A 96 14.68 -4.63 14.19
CA LYS A 96 15.93 -5.19 14.69
C LYS A 96 16.22 -6.53 14.02
N SER A 97 17.39 -7.09 14.22
CA SER A 97 17.89 -8.30 13.58
C SER A 97 18.20 -8.10 12.08
N GLN A 98 18.92 -9.04 11.50
CA GLN A 98 19.34 -8.94 10.10
C GLN A 98 18.43 -9.81 9.22
N PRO A 99 17.96 -9.28 8.09
CA PRO A 99 17.28 -10.10 7.10
C PRO A 99 18.20 -11.19 6.55
N PHE A 100 17.67 -12.38 6.30
CA PHE A 100 18.44 -13.55 5.86
C PHE A 100 19.13 -13.34 4.52
N TRP A 101 18.59 -12.52 3.62
CA TRP A 101 19.26 -12.21 2.35
C TRP A 101 20.56 -11.43 2.49
N LYS A 102 20.79 -10.74 3.63
CA LYS A 102 22.12 -10.19 3.94
C LYS A 102 23.13 -11.28 4.20
N LEU A 103 22.72 -12.37 4.86
CA LEU A 103 23.56 -13.53 5.10
C LEU A 103 23.85 -14.27 3.79
N LEU A 104 22.83 -14.47 2.95
CA LEU A 104 22.98 -15.04 1.60
C LEU A 104 23.98 -14.21 0.78
N GLY A 105 23.79 -12.90 0.72
CA GLY A 105 24.68 -12.01 -0.01
C GLY A 105 26.12 -11.98 0.51
N ALA A 106 26.31 -12.07 1.83
CA ALA A 106 27.65 -12.21 2.42
C ALA A 106 28.34 -13.51 2.00
N ASN A 107 27.58 -14.57 1.76
CA ASN A 107 28.03 -15.86 1.26
C ASN A 107 28.01 -16.00 -0.27
N ARG A 108 27.93 -14.87 -1.00
CA ARG A 108 27.95 -14.78 -2.47
C ARG A 108 26.74 -15.43 -3.15
N VAL A 109 25.64 -15.61 -2.45
CA VAL A 109 24.37 -16.05 -3.03
C VAL A 109 23.59 -14.80 -3.48
N TRP A 110 23.32 -14.70 -4.79
CA TRP A 110 22.49 -13.62 -5.34
C TRP A 110 21.10 -13.69 -4.76
N SER A 111 20.49 -12.54 -4.43
CA SER A 111 19.15 -12.48 -3.88
C SER A 111 18.35 -11.34 -4.50
N SER A 112 17.20 -11.66 -5.09
CA SER A 112 16.25 -10.70 -5.65
C SER A 112 15.02 -10.62 -4.74
N ILE A 113 14.83 -9.49 -4.08
CA ILE A 113 13.82 -9.26 -3.04
C ILE A 113 12.81 -8.24 -3.55
N ILE A 114 11.62 -8.69 -3.90
CA ILE A 114 10.59 -7.85 -4.53
C ILE A 114 9.39 -7.71 -3.60
N ARG A 115 9.18 -6.48 -3.13
CA ARG A 115 7.99 -6.06 -2.37
C ARG A 115 7.75 -6.79 -1.05
N VAL A 116 8.76 -7.44 -0.49
CA VAL A 116 8.64 -8.00 0.87
C VAL A 116 8.27 -6.88 1.84
N PRO A 117 7.21 -7.05 2.65
CA PRO A 117 6.79 -6.05 3.62
C PRO A 117 7.88 -5.69 4.64
N ILE A 118 7.76 -4.48 5.23
CA ILE A 118 8.69 -3.97 6.25
C ILE A 118 10.13 -3.84 5.74
N THR A 119 10.30 -3.59 4.44
CA THR A 119 11.63 -3.38 3.85
C THR A 119 11.91 -1.92 3.46
N PHE A 120 11.06 -0.98 3.84
CA PHE A 120 11.30 0.45 3.67
C PHE A 120 11.83 1.08 4.97
N PRO A 121 12.89 1.91 4.91
CA PRO A 121 13.79 2.14 3.77
C PRO A 121 14.65 0.92 3.45
N PRO A 122 14.99 0.70 2.14
CA PRO A 122 15.72 -0.50 1.74
C PRO A 122 17.13 -0.54 2.36
N GLN A 123 17.41 -1.64 3.04
CA GLN A 123 18.72 -1.86 3.65
C GLN A 123 19.73 -2.32 2.59
N LYS A 124 20.95 -1.78 2.67
CA LYS A 124 22.06 -2.21 1.78
C LYS A 124 22.51 -3.62 2.11
N PHE A 125 22.75 -4.43 1.09
CA PHE A 125 23.37 -5.75 1.19
C PHE A 125 24.17 -6.07 -0.08
N LYS A 126 25.02 -7.11 -0.03
CA LYS A 126 25.85 -7.53 -1.16
C LYS A 126 25.13 -8.57 -2.01
N ASN A 127 25.48 -8.66 -3.29
CA ASN A 127 25.00 -9.69 -4.21
C ASN A 127 23.47 -9.79 -4.27
N GLY A 128 22.80 -8.70 -4.60
CA GLY A 128 21.36 -8.75 -4.81
C GLY A 128 20.72 -7.40 -5.02
N THR A 129 19.40 -7.45 -5.27
CA THR A 129 18.52 -6.31 -5.49
C THR A 129 17.33 -6.39 -4.54
N LEU A 130 16.81 -5.24 -4.14
CA LEU A 130 15.60 -5.14 -3.33
C LEU A 130 14.73 -3.99 -3.85
N LEU A 131 13.46 -4.27 -4.09
CA LEU A 131 12.40 -3.29 -4.24
C LEU A 131 11.54 -3.31 -2.98
N ALA A 132 11.46 -2.19 -2.25
CA ALA A 132 10.74 -2.11 -0.99
C ALA A 132 9.23 -2.35 -1.17
N GLY A 133 8.64 -3.02 -0.18
CA GLY A 133 7.21 -3.36 -0.12
C GLY A 133 6.42 -2.45 0.82
N MET A 134 5.55 -3.05 1.60
CA MET A 134 4.69 -2.37 2.59
C MET A 134 5.47 -1.34 3.42
N CYS A 135 4.83 -0.22 3.71
CA CYS A 135 5.33 0.97 4.40
C CYS A 135 6.15 1.94 3.52
N VAL A 136 6.30 1.72 2.21
CA VAL A 136 6.71 2.80 1.31
C VAL A 136 5.59 3.85 1.29
N PRO A 137 5.87 5.12 1.63
CA PRO A 137 4.84 6.16 1.66
C PRO A 137 4.50 6.65 0.25
N ASP A 138 3.40 7.40 0.15
CA ASP A 138 3.10 8.24 -1.00
C ASP A 138 4.02 9.49 -1.04
N ILE A 139 3.86 10.33 -2.05
CA ILE A 139 4.68 11.55 -2.20
C ILE A 139 4.46 12.57 -1.08
N GLN A 140 3.32 12.52 -0.39
CA GLN A 140 3.01 13.38 0.75
C GLN A 140 3.64 12.86 2.05
N GLY A 141 4.22 11.66 2.05
CA GLY A 141 4.76 10.99 3.23
C GLY A 141 3.70 10.23 4.04
N THR A 142 2.49 10.02 3.49
CA THR A 142 1.41 9.26 4.13
C THR A 142 1.44 7.80 3.66
N GLN A 143 0.62 6.94 4.29
CA GLN A 143 0.47 5.54 3.87
C GLN A 143 -0.57 5.37 2.75
N GLY A 144 -0.86 6.44 2.02
CA GLY A 144 -1.78 6.53 0.92
C GLY A 144 -2.93 7.49 1.24
N SER A 145 -2.98 8.64 0.53
CA SER A 145 -4.06 9.61 0.63
C SER A 145 -4.60 9.90 -0.76
N PHE A 146 -5.81 9.44 -1.04
CA PHE A 146 -6.47 9.70 -2.31
C PHE A 146 -6.97 11.15 -2.43
N SER A 147 -7.30 11.56 -3.65
CA SER A 147 -8.04 12.79 -3.91
C SER A 147 -9.32 12.48 -4.69
N PHE A 148 -10.41 13.10 -4.29
CA PHE A 148 -11.70 12.91 -4.92
C PHE A 148 -12.34 14.25 -5.28
N TYR A 149 -12.80 14.38 -6.50
CA TYR A 149 -13.36 15.61 -7.06
C TYR A 149 -14.80 15.36 -7.47
N SER A 150 -15.75 16.10 -6.89
CA SER A 150 -17.17 15.89 -7.16
C SER A 150 -17.87 17.22 -7.48
N THR A 151 -18.78 17.17 -8.44
CA THR A 151 -19.71 18.26 -8.72
C THR A 151 -20.91 18.26 -7.75
N LYS A 152 -21.04 17.27 -6.86
CA LYS A 152 -22.04 17.22 -5.78
C LYS A 152 -21.38 17.52 -4.44
N ASP A 153 -22.18 18.11 -3.54
CA ASP A 153 -21.79 18.18 -2.14
C ASP A 153 -21.92 16.78 -1.53
N ARG A 154 -20.88 16.35 -0.86
CA ARG A 154 -20.92 15.17 -0.01
C ARG A 154 -20.80 15.60 1.44
N PRO A 155 -21.46 14.91 2.38
CA PRO A 155 -21.26 15.18 3.80
C PRO A 155 -19.76 15.08 4.11
N SER A 156 -19.24 16.06 4.86
CA SER A 156 -17.82 16.12 5.24
C SER A 156 -17.48 15.17 6.40
N ASP A 157 -18.29 14.16 6.66
CA ASP A 157 -18.12 13.28 7.79
C ASP A 157 -16.86 12.43 7.61
N SER A 158 -15.79 12.93 8.23
CA SER A 158 -14.55 12.22 8.53
C SER A 158 -14.00 11.30 7.44
N HIS A 159 -13.50 11.86 6.33
CA HIS A 159 -12.66 11.09 5.41
C HIS A 159 -11.26 10.95 6.01
N ILE A 160 -10.93 9.74 6.42
CA ILE A 160 -9.65 9.40 7.04
C ILE A 160 -8.60 9.09 5.97
N GLY A 161 -9.02 8.45 4.85
CA GLY A 161 -8.12 7.92 3.82
C GLY A 161 -7.77 8.91 2.71
N GLY A 162 -8.46 10.05 2.59
CA GLY A 162 -8.21 11.01 1.50
C GLY A 162 -8.85 12.37 1.68
N GLN A 163 -8.81 13.15 0.61
CA GLN A 163 -9.39 14.49 0.59
C GLN A 163 -10.43 14.61 -0.51
N GLN A 164 -11.54 15.26 -0.21
CA GLN A 164 -12.61 15.55 -1.16
C GLN A 164 -12.64 17.03 -1.53
N TYR A 165 -12.83 17.28 -2.82
CA TYR A 165 -12.85 18.61 -3.38
C TYR A 165 -14.16 18.85 -4.13
N ARG A 166 -14.85 19.92 -3.79
CA ARG A 166 -15.95 20.43 -4.60
C ARG A 166 -15.39 21.05 -5.88
N VAL A 167 -15.87 20.60 -7.04
CA VAL A 167 -15.50 21.17 -8.34
C VAL A 167 -16.74 21.58 -9.11
N THR A 168 -16.54 22.44 -10.10
CA THR A 168 -17.61 22.85 -11.02
C THR A 168 -17.22 22.46 -12.43
N ARG A 169 -18.11 21.74 -13.12
CA ARG A 169 -17.97 21.53 -14.55
C ARG A 169 -18.48 22.80 -15.28
N ARG A 170 -17.60 23.44 -16.00
CA ARG A 170 -17.91 24.62 -16.83
C ARG A 170 -17.99 24.17 -18.28
N SER A 171 -19.19 24.14 -18.83
CA SER A 171 -19.42 23.54 -20.14
C SER A 171 -19.01 22.06 -20.13
N ASP A 172 -17.92 21.74 -20.79
CA ASP A 172 -17.35 20.42 -20.93
C ASP A 172 -16.10 20.18 -20.05
N THR A 173 -15.66 21.17 -19.27
CA THR A 173 -14.35 21.16 -18.62
C THR A 173 -14.43 21.21 -17.10
N ILE A 174 -13.61 20.41 -16.44
CA ILE A 174 -13.28 20.51 -15.01
C ILE A 174 -11.77 20.79 -14.90
N SER A 175 -11.42 21.90 -14.22
CA SER A 175 -10.03 22.21 -13.86
C SER A 175 -9.89 22.24 -12.35
N SER A 176 -8.85 21.61 -11.80
CA SER A 176 -8.56 21.58 -10.37
C SER A 176 -7.08 21.33 -10.10
N MET A 177 -6.72 21.01 -8.85
CA MET A 177 -5.35 20.84 -8.40
C MET A 177 -5.15 19.50 -7.71
N LEU A 178 -4.09 18.80 -8.04
CA LEU A 178 -3.56 17.66 -7.28
C LEU A 178 -2.67 18.17 -6.15
N THR A 179 -2.85 17.64 -4.95
CA THR A 179 -2.12 18.06 -3.76
C THR A 179 -0.88 17.21 -3.57
N GLY A 180 0.28 17.83 -3.50
CA GLY A 180 1.59 17.22 -3.35
C GLY A 180 2.18 17.31 -1.95
N PRO A 181 3.50 17.07 -1.83
CA PRO A 181 4.22 17.15 -0.57
C PRO A 181 4.32 18.60 -0.07
N PRO A 182 4.71 18.81 1.20
CA PRO A 182 4.98 20.15 1.71
C PRO A 182 6.19 20.76 1.01
N GLY A 183 6.05 22.02 0.61
CA GLY A 183 7.13 22.86 0.10
C GLY A 183 8.06 23.34 1.21
N LYS A 184 9.01 24.20 0.84
CA LYS A 184 10.01 24.77 1.79
C LYS A 184 9.38 25.67 2.85
N ASP A 185 8.25 26.26 2.56
CA ASP A 185 7.43 27.10 3.44
C ASP A 185 6.44 26.29 4.31
N GLY A 186 6.41 24.96 4.15
CA GLY A 186 5.48 24.06 4.83
C GLY A 186 4.08 23.98 4.18
N ALA A 187 3.77 24.83 3.20
CA ALA A 187 2.52 24.73 2.45
C ALA A 187 2.57 23.53 1.49
N LYS A 188 1.44 22.84 1.31
CA LYS A 188 1.37 21.74 0.35
C LYS A 188 1.48 22.25 -1.08
N MET A 189 2.41 21.72 -1.84
CA MET A 189 2.57 21.98 -3.27
C MET A 189 1.34 21.51 -4.04
N LYS A 190 1.08 22.14 -5.19
CA LYS A 190 -0.08 21.80 -6.02
C LYS A 190 0.35 21.67 -7.48
N SER A 191 -0.27 20.73 -8.19
CA SER A 191 -0.10 20.52 -9.63
C SER A 191 -1.46 20.61 -10.31
N PRO A 192 -1.63 21.43 -11.34
CA PRO A 192 -2.91 21.57 -12.04
C PRO A 192 -3.23 20.33 -12.86
N PHE A 193 -4.52 20.02 -12.95
CA PHE A 193 -5.03 19.07 -13.93
C PHE A 193 -6.33 19.60 -14.55
N GLU A 194 -6.60 19.12 -15.75
CA GLU A 194 -7.80 19.47 -16.50
C GLU A 194 -8.42 18.19 -17.10
N VAL A 195 -9.75 18.16 -17.10
CA VAL A 195 -10.54 17.09 -17.74
C VAL A 195 -11.54 17.76 -18.68
N VAL A 196 -11.42 17.48 -19.96
CA VAL A 196 -12.36 17.91 -21.00
C VAL A 196 -13.22 16.72 -21.42
N PHE A 197 -14.51 16.84 -21.26
CA PHE A 197 -15.50 15.79 -21.50
C PHE A 197 -16.18 15.95 -22.84
N ASP A 198 -16.18 14.92 -23.65
CA ASP A 198 -17.00 14.82 -24.86
C ASP A 198 -18.21 13.93 -24.54
N ASP A 199 -19.36 14.57 -24.35
CA ASP A 199 -20.60 13.87 -23.99
C ASP A 199 -21.15 13.03 -25.16
N GLU A 200 -20.80 13.33 -26.42
CA GLU A 200 -21.25 12.60 -27.61
C GLU A 200 -20.49 11.27 -27.74
N THR A 201 -19.17 11.33 -27.66
CA THR A 201 -18.32 10.13 -27.79
C THR A 201 -18.13 9.40 -26.49
N ARG A 202 -18.51 9.98 -25.35
CA ARG A 202 -18.27 9.46 -24.00
C ARG A 202 -16.78 9.25 -23.74
N ARG A 203 -15.94 10.13 -24.29
CA ARG A 203 -14.47 10.15 -24.04
C ARG A 203 -14.08 11.45 -23.33
N ALA A 204 -13.17 11.36 -22.38
CA ALA A 204 -12.66 12.52 -21.67
C ALA A 204 -11.13 12.60 -21.85
N LYS A 205 -10.65 13.79 -22.19
CA LYS A 205 -9.22 14.10 -22.23
C LYS A 205 -8.79 14.61 -20.88
N ILE A 206 -7.85 13.91 -20.26
CA ILE A 206 -7.27 14.27 -18.96
C ILE A 206 -5.85 14.75 -19.19
N THR A 207 -5.55 15.97 -18.77
CA THR A 207 -4.24 16.59 -18.85
C THR A 207 -3.67 16.82 -17.46
N VAL A 208 -2.46 16.33 -17.21
CA VAL A 208 -1.68 16.57 -16.00
C VAL A 208 -0.25 16.93 -16.41
N GLY A 209 0.22 18.12 -16.04
CA GLY A 209 1.51 18.61 -16.54
C GLY A 209 1.54 18.65 -18.07
N ASP A 210 2.52 17.98 -18.67
CA ASP A 210 2.69 17.91 -20.14
C ASP A 210 2.04 16.65 -20.76
N GLU A 211 1.42 15.80 -19.94
CA GLU A 211 0.83 14.53 -20.40
C GLU A 211 -0.68 14.69 -20.60
N THR A 212 -1.17 14.20 -21.73
CA THR A 212 -2.60 14.15 -22.06
C THR A 212 -2.99 12.74 -22.47
N VAL A 213 -4.05 12.21 -21.86
CA VAL A 213 -4.60 10.88 -22.19
C VAL A 213 -6.10 10.96 -22.36
N GLU A 214 -6.64 9.98 -23.06
CA GLU A 214 -8.08 9.88 -23.31
C GLU A 214 -8.63 8.61 -22.67
N VAL A 215 -9.69 8.72 -21.86
CA VAL A 215 -10.36 7.62 -21.16
C VAL A 215 -11.87 7.72 -21.26
N GLY A 216 -12.55 6.60 -21.12
CA GLY A 216 -14.00 6.54 -20.94
C GLY A 216 -14.42 6.59 -19.46
N PRO A 217 -15.73 6.62 -19.20
CA PRO A 217 -16.24 6.42 -17.85
C PRO A 217 -15.89 5.01 -17.36
N LYS A 218 -15.61 4.89 -16.07
CA LYS A 218 -15.22 3.61 -15.43
C LYS A 218 -13.91 3.02 -15.96
N GLU A 219 -13.01 3.86 -16.50
CA GLU A 219 -11.66 3.48 -16.93
C GLU A 219 -10.60 4.21 -16.11
N TYR A 220 -9.51 3.50 -15.74
CA TYR A 220 -8.32 4.13 -15.19
C TYR A 220 -7.43 4.68 -16.31
N THR A 221 -6.85 5.85 -16.07
CA THR A 221 -5.74 6.32 -16.92
C THR A 221 -4.53 5.38 -16.80
N PRO A 222 -3.59 5.39 -17.75
CA PRO A 222 -2.22 4.99 -17.48
C PRO A 222 -1.68 5.78 -16.27
N TRP A 223 -0.49 5.41 -15.76
CA TRP A 223 0.24 6.26 -14.83
C TRP A 223 0.59 7.58 -15.51
N LEU A 224 0.14 8.68 -14.92
CA LEU A 224 0.46 10.05 -15.33
C LEU A 224 1.49 10.65 -14.39
N LYS A 225 2.48 11.35 -14.93
CA LYS A 225 3.43 12.13 -14.13
C LYS A 225 2.75 13.36 -13.55
N VAL A 226 2.91 13.55 -12.25
CA VAL A 226 2.39 14.70 -11.51
C VAL A 226 3.57 15.57 -11.09
N PRO A 227 3.87 16.65 -11.82
CA PRO A 227 5.02 17.51 -11.53
C PRO A 227 4.73 18.45 -10.35
N PHE A 228 5.70 18.59 -9.46
CA PHE A 228 5.76 19.61 -8.41
C PHE A 228 7.13 20.31 -8.47
N ASP A 229 7.31 21.41 -7.70
CA ASP A 229 8.61 22.08 -7.65
C ASP A 229 9.70 21.16 -7.08
N GLY A 230 10.61 20.73 -7.96
CA GLY A 230 11.76 19.89 -7.61
C GLY A 230 11.46 18.42 -7.35
N VAL A 231 10.23 17.93 -7.53
CA VAL A 231 9.87 16.52 -7.36
C VAL A 231 8.71 16.11 -8.26
N THR A 232 8.71 14.86 -8.71
CA THR A 232 7.63 14.30 -9.52
C THR A 232 7.04 13.07 -8.83
N GLY A 233 5.72 12.97 -8.83
CA GLY A 233 5.00 11.74 -8.48
C GLY A 233 4.32 11.13 -9.69
N ILE A 234 3.68 9.99 -9.49
CA ILE A 234 2.79 9.38 -10.48
C ILE A 234 1.44 9.06 -9.87
N ALA A 235 0.37 9.21 -10.64
CA ALA A 235 -0.99 8.88 -10.22
C ALA A 235 -1.81 8.34 -11.39
N ARG A 236 -2.91 7.66 -11.07
CA ARG A 236 -3.97 7.30 -12.02
C ARG A 236 -5.23 8.06 -11.65
N LEU A 237 -5.95 8.53 -12.65
CA LEU A 237 -7.26 9.08 -12.46
C LEU A 237 -8.31 8.09 -12.97
N TYR A 238 -9.51 8.17 -12.40
CA TYR A 238 -10.65 7.32 -12.74
C TYR A 238 -11.93 8.14 -12.71
N ILE A 239 -12.73 8.08 -13.75
CA ILE A 239 -14.02 8.75 -13.81
C ILE A 239 -15.06 7.82 -13.19
N GLN A 240 -15.37 8.03 -11.91
CA GLN A 240 -16.29 7.21 -11.14
C GLN A 240 -17.73 7.40 -11.58
N THR A 241 -18.12 8.66 -11.77
CA THR A 241 -19.46 9.04 -12.21
C THR A 241 -19.35 10.10 -13.30
N TRP A 242 -20.15 9.95 -14.34
CA TRP A 242 -20.31 10.93 -15.40
C TRP A 242 -21.71 10.82 -15.99
N ASP A 243 -22.64 11.55 -15.38
CA ASP A 243 -24.04 11.60 -15.78
C ASP A 243 -24.61 13.02 -15.62
N GLU A 244 -25.90 13.19 -15.91
CA GLU A 244 -26.60 14.48 -15.81
C GLU A 244 -26.61 15.04 -14.37
N ASN A 245 -26.51 14.18 -13.38
CA ASN A 245 -26.61 14.56 -11.98
C ASN A 245 -25.25 14.86 -11.33
N ALA A 246 -24.19 14.18 -11.78
CA ALA A 246 -22.87 14.32 -11.18
C ALA A 246 -21.74 13.99 -12.16
N THR A 247 -20.61 14.66 -11.94
CA THR A 247 -19.31 14.22 -12.44
C THR A 247 -18.40 14.03 -11.25
N GLU A 248 -17.81 12.83 -11.14
CA GLU A 248 -16.97 12.43 -10.01
C GLU A 248 -15.68 11.80 -10.54
N ILE A 249 -14.57 12.31 -10.09
CA ILE A 249 -13.23 11.88 -10.50
C ILE A 249 -12.46 11.46 -9.25
N TYR A 250 -11.98 10.24 -9.26
CA TYR A 250 -11.05 9.72 -8.25
C TYR A 250 -9.63 9.82 -8.79
N CYS A 251 -8.70 10.23 -7.93
CA CYS A 251 -7.27 10.16 -8.17
C CYS A 251 -6.64 9.30 -7.09
N THR A 252 -5.86 8.29 -7.51
CA THR A 252 -5.11 7.45 -6.57
C THR A 252 -4.20 8.28 -5.68
N PRO A 253 -3.78 7.78 -4.53
CA PRO A 253 -2.64 8.37 -3.83
C PRO A 253 -1.49 8.61 -4.82
N ILE A 254 -0.84 9.78 -4.74
CA ILE A 254 0.25 10.11 -5.65
C ILE A 254 1.49 9.34 -5.22
N ASN A 255 1.84 8.33 -5.97
CA ASN A 255 2.99 7.48 -5.72
C ASN A 255 4.31 8.23 -5.99
N LEU A 256 5.40 7.76 -5.41
CA LEU A 256 6.75 8.19 -5.81
C LEU A 256 6.99 7.78 -7.27
N ASP A 257 7.52 8.68 -8.09
CA ASP A 257 7.90 8.31 -9.47
C ASP A 257 9.09 7.32 -9.43
N PRO A 258 8.93 6.08 -9.89
CA PRO A 258 10.01 5.10 -9.84
C PRO A 258 11.17 5.43 -10.78
N ASP A 259 10.95 6.27 -11.79
CA ASP A 259 11.99 6.76 -12.71
C ASP A 259 12.86 7.85 -12.07
N SER A 260 12.32 8.59 -11.10
CA SER A 260 13.02 9.65 -10.33
C SER A 260 12.56 9.67 -8.86
N PRO A 261 12.81 8.60 -8.10
CA PRO A 261 12.22 8.48 -6.77
C PRO A 261 12.77 9.51 -5.79
N ALA A 262 11.86 10.28 -5.19
CA ALA A 262 12.20 11.30 -4.18
C ALA A 262 12.76 10.68 -2.88
N MET A 263 12.50 9.42 -2.64
CA MET A 263 12.99 8.64 -1.50
C MET A 263 13.61 7.33 -1.98
N PRO A 264 14.57 6.74 -1.22
CA PRO A 264 15.12 5.45 -1.60
C PRO A 264 14.05 4.35 -1.45
N ILE A 265 13.59 3.79 -2.55
CA ILE A 265 12.61 2.68 -2.58
C ILE A 265 13.24 1.36 -3.05
N SER A 266 14.51 1.36 -3.41
CA SER A 266 15.21 0.16 -3.85
C SER A 266 16.67 0.12 -3.41
N HIS A 267 17.23 -1.09 -3.41
CA HIS A 267 18.68 -1.32 -3.30
C HIS A 267 19.13 -2.26 -4.43
N PRO A 268 20.14 -1.85 -5.24
CA PRO A 268 20.72 -0.49 -5.34
C PRO A 268 19.65 0.57 -5.69
N PHE A 269 19.91 1.84 -5.42
CA PHE A 269 18.97 2.92 -5.72
C PHE A 269 18.49 2.92 -7.18
N VAL A 270 19.39 2.61 -8.10
CA VAL A 270 19.10 2.54 -9.55
C VAL A 270 18.17 1.38 -9.95
N TYR A 271 17.89 0.44 -9.05
CA TYR A 271 17.08 -0.72 -9.39
C TYR A 271 15.60 -0.35 -9.65
N ALA A 272 15.04 0.59 -8.88
CA ALA A 272 13.71 1.12 -9.16
C ALA A 272 13.64 1.80 -10.53
N ILE A 273 14.66 2.60 -10.86
CA ILE A 273 14.79 3.28 -12.15
C ILE A 273 14.90 2.27 -13.28
N TYR A 274 15.72 1.23 -13.10
CA TYR A 274 15.86 0.15 -14.08
C TYR A 274 14.48 -0.51 -14.38
N LEU A 275 13.71 -0.87 -13.37
CA LEU A 275 12.39 -1.45 -13.55
C LEU A 275 11.44 -0.48 -14.29
N ALA A 276 11.45 0.80 -13.93
CA ALA A 276 10.63 1.81 -14.59
C ALA A 276 10.99 1.99 -16.07
N LYS A 277 12.28 1.95 -16.40
CA LYS A 277 12.75 2.08 -17.80
C LYS A 277 12.47 0.85 -18.65
N THR A 278 12.44 -0.34 -18.06
CA THR A 278 12.25 -1.59 -18.81
C THR A 278 10.81 -2.04 -18.87
N GLN A 279 9.99 -1.69 -17.88
CA GLN A 279 8.63 -2.20 -17.74
C GLN A 279 7.55 -1.09 -17.73
N GLY A 280 7.96 0.18 -17.75
CA GLY A 280 7.09 1.34 -17.55
C GLY A 280 6.87 1.67 -16.08
N PRO A 281 6.13 2.75 -15.78
CA PRO A 281 5.78 3.14 -14.43
C PRO A 281 4.98 2.04 -13.71
N TYR A 282 5.14 1.96 -12.40
CA TYR A 282 4.46 0.98 -11.54
C TYR A 282 4.15 1.56 -10.17
N ALA A 283 3.21 0.95 -9.46
CA ALA A 283 2.84 1.35 -8.10
C ALA A 283 4.01 1.20 -7.13
N THR A 284 4.42 2.31 -6.53
CA THR A 284 5.50 2.35 -5.53
C THR A 284 5.00 2.43 -4.10
N LEU A 285 3.75 2.88 -3.89
CA LEU A 285 3.12 2.91 -2.58
C LEU A 285 3.12 1.52 -1.93
N GLY A 286 3.40 1.46 -0.64
CA GLY A 286 3.50 0.20 0.11
C GLY A 286 2.20 -0.59 0.13
N LEU A 287 1.07 0.09 0.27
CA LEU A 287 -0.30 -0.43 0.20
C LEU A 287 -0.98 0.22 -1.00
N ALA A 288 -0.77 -0.33 -2.17
CA ALA A 288 -1.08 0.34 -3.43
C ALA A 288 -2.55 0.25 -3.82
N GLU A 289 -3.24 -0.85 -3.46
CA GLU A 289 -4.68 -0.99 -3.65
C GLU A 289 -5.43 -0.15 -2.60
N ASP A 290 -6.25 0.79 -3.06
CA ASP A 290 -6.86 1.81 -2.21
C ASP A 290 -8.12 1.30 -1.49
N THR A 291 -7.91 0.57 -0.41
CA THR A 291 -9.00 0.08 0.45
C THR A 291 -9.77 1.20 1.13
N TRP A 292 -9.13 2.34 1.41
CA TRP A 292 -9.79 3.49 2.00
C TRP A 292 -10.79 4.13 1.04
N ALA A 293 -10.44 4.32 -0.22
CA ALA A 293 -11.36 4.87 -1.23
C ALA A 293 -12.61 3.98 -1.40
N LEU A 294 -12.46 2.66 -1.32
CA LEU A 294 -13.60 1.73 -1.34
C LEU A 294 -14.42 1.82 -0.04
N ASN A 295 -13.80 1.82 1.12
CA ASN A 295 -14.48 1.92 2.41
C ASN A 295 -15.29 3.21 2.53
N GLU A 296 -14.76 4.32 2.04
CA GLU A 296 -15.40 5.63 2.06
C GLU A 296 -16.36 5.85 0.88
N ARG A 297 -16.59 4.80 0.07
CA ARG A 297 -17.49 4.85 -1.10
C ARG A 297 -17.12 5.93 -2.12
N VAL A 298 -15.86 6.23 -2.23
CA VAL A 298 -15.30 7.12 -3.24
C VAL A 298 -15.16 6.39 -4.57
N ILE A 299 -14.82 5.12 -4.50
CA ILE A 299 -14.89 4.17 -5.61
C ILE A 299 -15.80 3.00 -5.25
N ASP A 300 -16.31 2.33 -6.25
CA ASP A 300 -17.09 1.11 -6.08
C ASP A 300 -16.21 -0.15 -6.14
N GLU A 301 -16.81 -1.30 -5.89
CA GLU A 301 -16.16 -2.60 -5.89
C GLU A 301 -15.52 -2.92 -7.26
N GLU A 302 -16.14 -2.51 -8.36
CA GLU A 302 -15.62 -2.72 -9.72
C GLU A 302 -14.32 -1.90 -9.95
N ALA A 303 -14.34 -0.63 -9.56
CA ALA A 303 -13.16 0.23 -9.66
C ALA A 303 -12.00 -0.30 -8.82
N PHE A 304 -12.28 -0.77 -7.60
CA PHE A 304 -11.26 -1.37 -6.74
C PHE A 304 -10.65 -2.64 -7.36
N LEU A 305 -11.48 -3.55 -7.88
CA LEU A 305 -10.99 -4.77 -8.53
C LEU A 305 -10.16 -4.46 -9.77
N LYS A 306 -10.57 -3.49 -10.60
CA LYS A 306 -9.77 -3.02 -11.75
C LYS A 306 -8.40 -2.52 -11.29
N GLN A 307 -8.35 -1.71 -10.23
CA GLN A 307 -7.09 -1.20 -9.67
C GLN A 307 -6.20 -2.36 -9.19
N ALA A 308 -6.78 -3.28 -8.42
CA ALA A 308 -6.06 -4.43 -7.87
C ALA A 308 -5.43 -5.29 -8.97
N TRP A 309 -6.17 -5.57 -10.06
CA TRP A 309 -5.64 -6.33 -11.19
C TRP A 309 -4.57 -5.58 -11.98
N LEU A 310 -4.68 -4.27 -12.15
CA LEU A 310 -3.61 -3.46 -12.76
C LEU A 310 -2.30 -3.57 -11.95
N ILE A 311 -2.38 -3.51 -10.63
CA ILE A 311 -1.24 -3.63 -9.74
C ILE A 311 -0.67 -5.07 -9.76
N PHE A 312 -1.54 -6.08 -9.80
CA PHE A 312 -1.13 -7.49 -9.93
C PHE A 312 -0.29 -7.71 -11.21
N GLU A 313 -0.74 -7.19 -12.35
CA GLU A 313 0.00 -7.33 -13.62
C GLU A 313 1.37 -6.61 -13.59
N GLU A 314 1.46 -5.48 -12.88
CA GLU A 314 2.76 -4.82 -12.65
C GLU A 314 3.70 -5.73 -11.83
N ARG A 315 3.17 -6.39 -10.80
CA ARG A 315 3.92 -7.31 -9.95
C ARG A 315 4.35 -8.57 -10.70
N LYS A 316 3.46 -9.08 -11.55
CA LYS A 316 3.72 -10.23 -12.43
C LYS A 316 4.91 -9.95 -13.36
N ARG A 317 4.97 -8.76 -13.98
CA ARG A 317 6.12 -8.34 -14.80
C ARG A 317 7.42 -8.26 -14.00
N GLN A 318 7.37 -7.77 -12.76
CA GLN A 318 8.53 -7.73 -11.87
C GLN A 318 9.02 -9.13 -11.50
N LEU A 319 8.11 -10.09 -11.28
CA LEU A 319 8.47 -11.50 -11.05
C LEU A 319 9.22 -12.08 -12.27
N TRP A 320 8.68 -11.90 -13.46
CA TRP A 320 9.30 -12.45 -14.66
C TRP A 320 10.70 -11.86 -14.90
N ASP A 321 10.90 -10.57 -14.65
CA ASP A 321 12.23 -9.95 -14.77
C ASP A 321 13.26 -10.61 -13.85
N VAL A 322 12.92 -10.88 -12.60
CA VAL A 322 13.86 -11.50 -11.67
C VAL A 322 14.04 -13.00 -11.89
N VAL A 323 13.02 -13.73 -12.29
CA VAL A 323 13.11 -15.17 -12.61
C VAL A 323 13.98 -15.38 -13.85
N GLU A 324 13.75 -14.63 -14.91
CA GLU A 324 14.52 -14.76 -16.15
C GLU A 324 16.02 -14.44 -15.96
N LYS A 325 16.35 -13.51 -15.07
CA LYS A 325 17.72 -13.05 -14.81
C LYS A 325 18.45 -13.81 -13.74
N THR A 326 17.75 -14.45 -12.82
CA THR A 326 18.37 -15.18 -11.70
C THR A 326 18.59 -16.64 -12.09
N LYS A 327 19.76 -16.94 -12.64
CA LYS A 327 20.13 -18.32 -13.01
C LYS A 327 20.51 -19.17 -11.81
N ARG A 328 21.01 -18.60 -10.76
CA ARG A 328 21.36 -19.26 -9.50
C ARG A 328 21.28 -18.28 -8.34
N GLY A 329 20.49 -18.57 -7.34
CA GLY A 329 20.34 -17.69 -6.19
C GLY A 329 18.99 -17.85 -5.50
N PHE A 330 18.54 -16.77 -4.87
CA PHE A 330 17.28 -16.69 -4.16
C PHE A 330 16.40 -15.59 -4.78
N VAL A 331 15.14 -15.93 -5.03
CA VAL A 331 14.12 -14.98 -5.50
C VAL A 331 12.94 -15.03 -4.54
N THR A 332 12.45 -13.88 -4.11
CA THR A 332 11.18 -13.76 -3.39
C THR A 332 10.40 -12.57 -3.93
N VAL A 333 9.12 -12.80 -4.21
CA VAL A 333 8.18 -11.78 -4.69
C VAL A 333 6.90 -11.89 -3.89
N VAL A 334 6.41 -10.77 -3.36
CA VAL A 334 5.17 -10.72 -2.59
C VAL A 334 4.06 -10.12 -3.46
N PHE A 335 2.92 -10.79 -3.47
CA PHE A 335 1.70 -10.37 -4.16
C PHE A 335 0.67 -9.93 -3.11
N ASP A 336 0.61 -8.61 -2.87
CA ASP A 336 -0.31 -8.01 -1.90
C ASP A 336 -1.78 -8.08 -2.34
N THR A 337 -2.04 -8.26 -3.64
CA THR A 337 -3.39 -8.24 -4.23
C THR A 337 -4.30 -9.32 -3.65
N THR A 338 -3.76 -10.50 -3.29
CA THR A 338 -4.54 -11.57 -2.66
C THR A 338 -5.07 -11.14 -1.30
N ASP A 339 -4.25 -10.48 -0.51
CA ASP A 339 -4.58 -9.91 0.78
C ASP A 339 -5.63 -8.78 0.63
N ARG A 340 -5.37 -7.82 -0.27
CA ARG A 340 -6.23 -6.65 -0.47
C ARG A 340 -7.64 -7.03 -0.93
N ILE A 341 -7.75 -7.92 -1.92
CA ILE A 341 -9.05 -8.41 -2.38
C ILE A 341 -9.75 -9.19 -1.27
N SER A 342 -9.02 -10.04 -0.53
CA SER A 342 -9.63 -10.82 0.55
C SER A 342 -10.16 -9.91 1.67
N HIS A 343 -9.43 -8.89 2.10
CA HIS A 343 -9.91 -7.93 3.09
C HIS A 343 -11.24 -7.26 2.69
N MET A 344 -11.43 -6.95 1.41
CA MET A 344 -12.59 -6.20 0.95
C MET A 344 -13.78 -7.11 0.57
N PHE A 345 -13.50 -8.33 0.10
CA PHE A 345 -14.54 -9.20 -0.50
C PHE A 345 -14.83 -10.48 0.29
N TYR A 346 -14.06 -10.81 1.33
CA TYR A 346 -14.27 -12.06 2.08
C TYR A 346 -15.69 -12.17 2.69
N ARG A 347 -16.30 -11.04 3.06
CA ARG A 347 -17.67 -10.96 3.57
C ARG A 347 -18.72 -11.51 2.61
N TYR A 348 -18.48 -11.46 1.30
CA TYR A 348 -19.42 -11.96 0.29
C TYR A 348 -19.50 -13.50 0.23
N LEU A 349 -18.53 -14.20 0.86
CA LEU A 349 -18.61 -15.65 1.06
C LEU A 349 -19.63 -16.05 2.14
N ASP A 350 -20.10 -15.12 2.93
CA ASP A 350 -21.04 -15.33 4.04
C ASP A 350 -22.30 -14.49 3.81
N PRO A 351 -23.40 -15.09 3.30
CA PRO A 351 -24.63 -14.37 3.05
C PRO A 351 -25.21 -13.67 4.29
N ASP A 352 -24.97 -14.24 5.47
CA ASP A 352 -25.47 -13.73 6.76
C ASP A 352 -24.50 -12.73 7.42
N HIS A 353 -23.51 -12.24 6.69
CA HIS A 353 -22.56 -11.28 7.24
C HIS A 353 -23.27 -9.94 7.53
N PRO A 354 -23.11 -9.34 8.73
CA PRO A 354 -23.83 -8.10 9.10
C PRO A 354 -23.59 -6.93 8.14
N ALA A 355 -22.43 -6.84 7.53
CA ALA A 355 -22.12 -5.79 6.56
C ALA A 355 -22.84 -5.95 5.21
N ASN A 356 -23.50 -7.07 4.99
CA ASN A 356 -24.27 -7.38 3.77
C ASN A 356 -25.76 -7.03 3.89
N GLU A 357 -26.24 -6.67 5.08
CA GLU A 357 -27.64 -6.33 5.30
C GLU A 357 -28.12 -5.24 4.32
N GLY A 358 -29.17 -5.52 3.59
CA GLY A 358 -29.74 -4.60 2.59
C GLY A 358 -28.91 -4.34 1.35
N LYS A 359 -27.85 -5.15 1.09
CA LYS A 359 -26.97 -4.99 -0.06
C LYS A 359 -27.05 -6.18 -1.01
N ASP A 360 -26.75 -5.92 -2.29
CA ASP A 360 -26.52 -6.98 -3.27
C ASP A 360 -25.20 -7.72 -2.91
N THR A 361 -25.32 -9.01 -2.70
CA THR A 361 -24.17 -9.90 -2.47
C THR A 361 -23.90 -10.82 -3.65
N GLU A 362 -24.88 -11.02 -4.54
CA GLU A 362 -24.76 -11.94 -5.66
C GLU A 362 -23.71 -11.51 -6.68
N THR A 363 -23.62 -10.20 -6.95
CA THR A 363 -22.66 -9.66 -7.92
C THR A 363 -21.19 -9.95 -7.56
N HIS A 364 -20.88 -10.09 -6.27
CA HIS A 364 -19.49 -10.22 -5.80
C HIS A 364 -19.17 -11.54 -5.07
N LYS A 365 -20.10 -12.48 -5.01
CA LYS A 365 -19.91 -13.76 -4.30
C LYS A 365 -18.79 -14.62 -4.86
N ASP A 366 -18.52 -14.49 -6.16
CA ASP A 366 -17.52 -15.30 -6.85
C ASP A 366 -16.13 -14.64 -6.93
N VAL A 367 -15.96 -13.41 -6.43
CA VAL A 367 -14.68 -12.67 -6.48
C VAL A 367 -13.55 -13.44 -5.79
N ILE A 368 -13.78 -14.02 -4.61
CA ILE A 368 -12.76 -14.79 -3.90
C ILE A 368 -12.48 -16.13 -4.60
N PRO A 369 -13.47 -16.95 -4.99
CA PRO A 369 -13.22 -18.13 -5.83
C PRO A 369 -12.44 -17.83 -7.11
N GLU A 370 -12.78 -16.77 -7.83
CA GLU A 370 -12.08 -16.34 -9.04
C GLU A 370 -10.63 -15.88 -8.77
N LEU A 371 -10.41 -15.15 -7.65
CA LEU A 371 -9.08 -14.77 -7.22
C LEU A 371 -8.19 -16.00 -7.05
N TYR A 372 -8.67 -17.02 -6.33
CA TYR A 372 -7.92 -18.27 -6.13
C TYR A 372 -7.68 -19.02 -7.44
N GLY A 373 -8.66 -19.05 -8.36
CA GLY A 373 -8.49 -19.60 -9.70
C GLY A 373 -7.38 -18.90 -10.49
N LYS A 374 -7.38 -17.56 -10.51
CA LYS A 374 -6.31 -16.77 -11.15
C LYS A 374 -4.93 -16.98 -10.53
N MET A 375 -4.86 -17.19 -9.21
CA MET A 375 -3.59 -17.52 -8.55
C MET A 375 -3.13 -18.94 -8.91
N ASP A 376 -4.05 -19.88 -9.11
CA ASP A 376 -3.73 -21.22 -9.57
C ASP A 376 -3.19 -21.23 -11.01
N ASP A 377 -3.84 -20.51 -11.92
CA ASP A 377 -3.38 -20.34 -13.30
C ASP A 377 -1.97 -19.72 -13.32
N PHE A 378 -1.77 -18.68 -12.52
CA PHE A 378 -0.48 -18.02 -12.39
C PHE A 378 0.61 -18.94 -11.81
N LEU A 379 0.28 -19.80 -10.85
CA LEU A 379 1.18 -20.84 -10.37
C LEU A 379 1.56 -21.81 -11.49
N GLY A 380 0.62 -22.18 -12.35
CA GLY A 380 0.87 -22.98 -13.55
C GLY A 380 1.92 -22.32 -14.46
N GLU A 381 1.73 -21.03 -14.78
CA GLU A 381 2.71 -20.26 -15.58
C GLU A 381 4.11 -20.23 -14.94
N ILE A 382 4.19 -20.10 -13.60
CA ILE A 382 5.46 -20.12 -12.88
C ILE A 382 6.13 -21.51 -13.02
N ARG A 383 5.39 -22.57 -12.79
CA ARG A 383 5.92 -23.94 -12.84
C ARG A 383 6.47 -24.30 -14.23
N GLU A 384 5.82 -23.85 -15.30
CA GLU A 384 6.29 -24.06 -16.67
C GLU A 384 7.66 -23.40 -16.98
N LYS A 385 8.01 -22.34 -16.23
CA LYS A 385 9.25 -21.57 -16.43
C LYS A 385 10.40 -21.99 -15.53
N LEU A 386 10.15 -22.75 -14.50
CA LEU A 386 11.18 -23.20 -13.57
C LEU A 386 11.80 -24.52 -14.06
N ASP A 387 13.07 -24.70 -13.78
CA ASP A 387 13.81 -25.94 -14.04
C ASP A 387 13.78 -26.89 -12.84
N ASP A 388 14.22 -28.13 -13.06
CA ASP A 388 14.21 -29.19 -12.04
C ASP A 388 15.18 -28.91 -10.86
N ASP A 389 16.13 -27.99 -11.03
CA ASP A 389 17.06 -27.57 -9.97
C ASP A 389 16.48 -26.45 -9.09
N THR A 390 15.26 -25.99 -9.36
CA THR A 390 14.61 -24.90 -8.66
C THR A 390 13.63 -25.40 -7.62
N LEU A 391 13.84 -25.03 -6.35
CA LEU A 391 12.85 -25.22 -5.28
C LEU A 391 11.84 -24.07 -5.30
N LEU A 392 10.58 -24.35 -5.59
CA LEU A 392 9.47 -23.43 -5.50
C LEU A 392 8.77 -23.54 -4.14
N MET A 393 8.62 -22.40 -3.46
CA MET A 393 7.85 -22.30 -2.21
C MET A 393 6.76 -21.24 -2.36
N VAL A 394 5.52 -21.61 -2.07
CA VAL A 394 4.38 -20.66 -1.96
C VAL A 394 3.98 -20.60 -0.49
N ILE A 395 4.02 -19.39 0.09
CA ILE A 395 3.73 -19.16 1.51
C ILE A 395 2.74 -18.00 1.67
N SER A 396 2.03 -17.99 2.80
CA SER A 396 1.18 -16.88 3.23
C SER A 396 1.54 -16.52 4.67
N ASP A 397 1.47 -15.23 4.99
CA ASP A 397 1.74 -14.69 6.33
C ASP A 397 0.59 -14.95 7.30
N HIS A 398 -0.65 -14.97 6.82
CA HIS A 398 -1.85 -15.35 7.57
C HIS A 398 -2.94 -15.85 6.61
N GLY A 399 -4.02 -16.36 7.18
CA GLY A 399 -5.25 -16.68 6.46
C GLY A 399 -6.32 -15.60 6.63
N PHE A 400 -7.55 -15.94 6.24
CA PHE A 400 -8.72 -15.06 6.39
C PHE A 400 -9.86 -15.81 7.07
N THR A 401 -10.66 -15.05 7.82
CA THR A 401 -11.93 -15.49 8.38
C THR A 401 -12.92 -14.33 8.38
N ASN A 402 -14.20 -14.62 8.61
CA ASN A 402 -15.23 -13.59 8.67
C ASN A 402 -15.01 -12.66 9.87
N PHE A 403 -14.90 -11.37 9.60
CA PHE A 403 -14.84 -10.32 10.60
C PHE A 403 -16.24 -9.70 10.77
N ARG A 404 -16.98 -10.14 11.79
CA ARG A 404 -18.38 -9.73 12.00
C ARG A 404 -18.55 -8.56 12.96
N ARG A 405 -17.63 -8.38 13.93
CA ARG A 405 -17.72 -7.34 14.95
C ARG A 405 -16.35 -6.82 15.36
N GLY A 406 -16.23 -5.49 15.43
CA GLY A 406 -15.10 -4.82 16.06
C GLY A 406 -15.44 -4.46 17.52
N VAL A 407 -14.44 -4.53 18.38
CA VAL A 407 -14.53 -4.06 19.78
C VAL A 407 -13.57 -2.90 19.97
N ASN A 408 -14.10 -1.70 20.26
CA ASN A 408 -13.27 -0.55 20.58
C ASN A 408 -12.97 -0.52 22.10
N ILE A 409 -11.83 -1.09 22.46
CA ILE A 409 -11.40 -1.19 23.86
C ILE A 409 -11.16 0.20 24.46
N ASN A 410 -10.68 1.17 23.68
CA ASN A 410 -10.50 2.54 24.19
C ASN A 410 -11.83 3.23 24.53
N SER A 411 -12.91 2.96 23.80
CA SER A 411 -14.23 3.45 24.15
C SER A 411 -14.70 2.85 25.51
N TRP A 412 -14.51 1.55 25.69
CA TRP A 412 -14.81 0.89 26.96
C TRP A 412 -13.94 1.45 28.11
N LEU A 413 -12.62 1.61 27.89
CA LEU A 413 -11.74 2.20 28.92
C LEU A 413 -12.13 3.63 29.26
N ARG A 414 -12.62 4.41 28.30
CA ARG A 414 -13.16 5.75 28.54
C ARG A 414 -14.41 5.68 29.40
N ASP A 415 -15.34 4.83 29.06
CA ASP A 415 -16.63 4.70 29.78
C ASP A 415 -16.43 4.20 31.21
N GLU A 416 -15.40 3.38 31.46
CA GLU A 416 -14.98 2.91 32.77
C GLU A 416 -14.03 3.90 33.51
N GLY A 417 -13.71 5.06 32.92
CA GLY A 417 -12.90 6.11 33.53
C GLY A 417 -11.39 5.84 33.60
N TYR A 418 -10.90 4.86 32.83
CA TYR A 418 -9.45 4.59 32.69
C TYR A 418 -8.79 5.48 31.65
N LEU A 419 -9.48 5.82 30.55
CA LEU A 419 -9.06 6.77 29.55
C LEU A 419 -9.87 8.05 29.73
N VAL A 420 -9.19 9.18 29.88
CA VAL A 420 -9.81 10.47 30.15
C VAL A 420 -9.57 11.43 28.99
N LEU A 421 -10.63 12.06 28.52
CA LEU A 421 -10.52 13.08 27.47
C LEU A 421 -10.32 14.47 28.07
N LYS A 422 -9.72 15.37 27.32
CA LYS A 422 -9.62 16.79 27.67
C LYS A 422 -11.02 17.40 27.81
N GLU A 423 -11.11 18.46 28.61
CA GLU A 423 -12.39 19.14 28.87
C GLU A 423 -13.07 19.59 27.57
N GLY A 424 -14.36 19.34 27.46
CA GLY A 424 -15.18 19.70 26.31
C GLY A 424 -15.00 18.78 25.08
N LYS A 425 -14.23 17.70 25.18
CA LYS A 425 -14.01 16.75 24.07
C LYS A 425 -14.88 15.50 24.23
N SER A 426 -15.42 15.02 23.11
CA SER A 426 -16.24 13.80 23.03
C SER A 426 -15.51 12.61 22.42
N THR A 427 -14.40 12.85 21.72
CA THR A 427 -13.55 11.84 21.09
C THR A 427 -12.09 12.02 21.49
N SER A 428 -11.26 10.99 21.29
CA SER A 428 -9.82 11.08 21.55
C SER A 428 -9.05 11.96 20.56
N GLY A 429 -9.71 12.43 19.49
CA GLY A 429 -9.04 13.13 18.38
C GLY A 429 -8.08 12.24 17.60
N ASP A 430 -7.54 12.77 16.50
CA ASP A 430 -6.54 12.07 15.70
C ASP A 430 -5.28 11.80 16.54
N TYR A 431 -4.79 10.57 16.45
CA TYR A 431 -3.59 10.12 17.18
C TYR A 431 -3.63 10.42 18.68
N PHE A 432 -4.82 10.36 19.30
CA PHE A 432 -5.04 10.65 20.74
C PHE A 432 -4.72 12.09 21.16
N ALA A 433 -4.80 13.06 20.25
CA ALA A 433 -4.51 14.48 20.53
C ALA A 433 -5.38 15.07 21.64
N ASP A 434 -6.61 14.58 21.80
CA ASP A 434 -7.59 15.05 22.79
C ASP A 434 -7.65 14.21 24.06
N VAL A 435 -6.69 13.29 24.28
CA VAL A 435 -6.57 12.54 25.53
C VAL A 435 -5.85 13.37 26.59
N ASP A 436 -6.40 13.38 27.81
CA ASP A 436 -5.76 13.93 29.02
C ASP A 436 -4.84 12.85 29.61
N TRP A 437 -3.55 12.92 29.26
CA TRP A 437 -2.55 11.94 29.68
C TRP A 437 -2.21 11.99 31.17
N GLU A 438 -2.48 13.12 31.86
CA GLU A 438 -2.24 13.23 33.30
C GLU A 438 -3.26 12.43 34.10
N LYS A 439 -4.48 12.28 33.57
CA LYS A 439 -5.58 11.57 34.21
C LYS A 439 -5.82 10.15 33.69
N THR A 440 -5.29 9.85 32.47
CA THR A 440 -5.45 8.54 31.84
C THR A 440 -4.57 7.50 32.51
N ARG A 441 -5.16 6.36 32.89
CA ARG A 441 -4.47 5.22 33.52
C ARG A 441 -4.23 4.05 32.60
N ALA A 442 -5.06 3.89 31.59
CA ALA A 442 -4.94 2.82 30.62
C ALA A 442 -5.47 3.24 29.24
N PHE A 443 -4.83 2.76 28.21
CA PHE A 443 -5.28 2.86 26.82
C PHE A 443 -4.71 1.69 26.03
N THR A 444 -5.29 1.43 24.87
CA THR A 444 -4.78 0.42 23.94
C THR A 444 -4.32 1.08 22.65
N LEU A 445 -3.30 0.50 22.06
CA LEU A 445 -2.78 0.85 20.75
C LEU A 445 -2.66 -0.43 19.95
N GLY A 446 -3.21 -0.44 18.75
CA GLY A 446 -3.15 -1.56 17.82
C GLY A 446 -4.06 -1.30 16.64
N LEU A 447 -3.65 -1.76 15.49
CA LEU A 447 -4.50 -1.92 14.32
C LEU A 447 -4.84 -3.40 14.23
N THR A 448 -5.96 -3.79 14.82
CA THR A 448 -6.44 -5.16 14.62
C THR A 448 -7.12 -5.29 13.28
N GLY A 449 -6.68 -6.24 12.49
CA GLY A 449 -7.41 -6.74 11.34
C GLY A 449 -8.47 -7.75 11.76
#